data_c3bb809bc7b380b6f2208942ecd29582
#
_entry.id   c3bb809bc7b380b6f2208942ecd29582
#
_cell.length_a   1.000
_cell.length_b   1.000
_cell.length_c   1.000
_cell.angle_alpha   90.00
_cell.angle_beta   90.00
_cell.angle_gamma   90.00
#
_symmetry.space_group_name_H-M   'P 1'
#
loop_
_entity.id
_entity.type
_entity.pdbx_description
1 polymer ?
#
loop_
_entity_poly.entity_id
_entity_poly.type
_entity_poly.pdbx_seq_one_letter_code
_entity_poly.pdbx_strand_id
1 'polypeptide(L)'
;RQTLCKEHNLSVINPSQNKGKSYKEWQAEKNGTSLKVTLRKDIDNAINSCSSYEDFIALMKAKGYEIKGEDLTDSNLKYISFRPLDRDRFIRGSIRSLGADYTRERISQRIEETSKQQAKKKVSFAKKKLTTDYSRKGLIDTSQEKFKQSPGLNHWATIQNLKIAAS
;
A
#
# COMPACT_ATOMS: atom_id res chain seq x y z
N ARG A 1 -1.68 9.03 41.15
CA ARG A 1 -3.12 8.73 40.84
C ARG A 1 -3.33 7.33 40.27
N GLN A 2 -2.40 6.78 39.50
CA GLN A 2 -2.53 5.42 38.94
C GLN A 2 -2.32 4.30 40.00
N THR A 3 -1.55 4.54 41.05
CA THR A 3 -1.34 3.60 42.14
C THR A 3 -2.60 3.36 42.94
N LEU A 4 -3.37 4.40 43.27
CA LEU A 4 -4.63 4.31 43.98
C LEU A 4 -5.70 3.51 43.20
N CYS A 5 -5.75 3.65 41.87
CA CYS A 5 -6.69 2.86 41.06
C CYS A 5 -6.36 1.36 41.07
N LYS A 6 -5.06 1.00 41.12
CA LYS A 6 -4.63 -0.40 41.21
C LYS A 6 -4.93 -1.01 42.59
N GLU A 7 -4.74 -0.25 43.66
CA GLU A 7 -5.04 -0.68 45.04
C GLU A 7 -6.55 -0.97 45.25
N HIS A 8 -7.41 -0.23 44.54
CA HIS A 8 -8.87 -0.40 44.65
C HIS A 8 -9.49 -1.20 43.49
N ASN A 9 -8.67 -1.90 42.70
CA ASN A 9 -9.13 -2.72 41.56
C ASN A 9 -9.98 -1.93 40.52
N LEU A 10 -9.72 -0.63 40.39
CA LEU A 10 -10.40 0.23 39.42
C LEU A 10 -9.70 0.17 38.06
N SER A 11 -10.45 0.23 37.00
CA SER A 11 -9.93 0.27 35.64
C SER A 11 -9.07 1.52 35.41
N VAL A 12 -7.81 1.34 35.03
CA VAL A 12 -6.89 2.42 34.71
C VAL A 12 -7.02 2.79 33.25
N ILE A 13 -7.46 4.02 32.97
CA ILE A 13 -7.48 4.55 31.61
C ILE A 13 -6.06 4.91 31.22
N ASN A 14 -5.45 4.14 30.32
CA ASN A 14 -4.18 4.49 29.73
C ASN A 14 -4.35 5.75 28.85
N PRO A 15 -3.55 6.81 29.07
CA PRO A 15 -3.62 7.99 28.23
C PRO A 15 -3.31 7.60 26.78
N SER A 16 -4.29 7.72 25.89
CA SER A 16 -4.05 7.48 24.47
C SER A 16 -3.07 8.55 23.95
N GLN A 17 -2.10 8.14 23.15
CA GLN A 17 -1.15 9.07 22.51
C GLN A 17 -1.85 10.02 21.52
N ASN A 18 -3.06 9.70 21.11
CA ASN A 18 -3.86 10.52 20.22
C ASN A 18 -4.76 11.45 21.02
N LYS A 19 -4.68 12.74 20.76
CA LYS A 19 -5.69 13.70 21.24
C LYS A 19 -7.05 13.28 20.68
N GLY A 20 -8.04 13.19 21.54
CA GLY A 20 -9.42 12.94 21.12
C GLY A 20 -9.87 13.94 20.05
N LYS A 21 -10.71 13.51 19.13
CA LYS A 21 -11.31 14.37 18.10
C LYS A 21 -12.22 15.42 18.78
N SER A 22 -12.24 16.65 18.27
CA SER A 22 -13.24 17.63 18.71
C SER A 22 -14.63 17.17 18.24
N TYR A 23 -15.69 17.57 18.96
CA TYR A 23 -17.07 17.23 18.60
C TYR A 23 -17.40 17.65 17.15
N LYS A 24 -16.96 18.83 16.75
CA LYS A 24 -17.16 19.34 15.39
C LYS A 24 -16.46 18.48 14.32
N GLU A 25 -15.28 17.99 14.62
CA GLU A 25 -14.52 17.08 13.73
C GLU A 25 -15.17 15.70 13.65
N TRP A 26 -15.63 15.18 14.78
CA TRP A 26 -16.39 13.92 14.84
C TRP A 26 -17.70 14.02 14.06
N GLN A 27 -18.45 15.11 14.20
CA GLN A 27 -19.69 15.33 13.47
C GLN A 27 -19.46 15.45 11.95
N ALA A 28 -18.42 16.19 11.53
CA ALA A 28 -18.04 16.29 10.12
C ALA A 28 -17.62 14.95 9.53
N GLU A 29 -16.95 14.11 10.31
CA GLU A 29 -16.57 12.76 9.92
C GLU A 29 -17.81 11.87 9.75
N LYS A 30 -18.77 11.93 10.68
CA LYS A 30 -20.03 11.18 10.62
C LYS A 30 -20.88 11.60 9.42
N ASN A 31 -20.88 12.86 9.09
CA ASN A 31 -21.60 13.41 7.92
C ASN A 31 -20.84 13.23 6.59
N GLY A 32 -19.65 12.61 6.59
CA GLY A 32 -18.86 12.41 5.39
C GLY A 32 -18.20 13.68 4.80
N THR A 33 -18.32 14.83 5.48
CA THR A 33 -17.81 16.14 5.03
C THR A 33 -16.42 16.47 5.59
N SER A 34 -15.79 15.54 6.30
CA SER A 34 -14.48 15.74 6.91
C SER A 34 -13.37 15.74 5.86
N LEU A 35 -12.76 16.88 5.69
CA LEU A 35 -11.62 17.09 4.77
C LEU A 35 -10.45 16.15 5.04
N LYS A 36 -10.19 15.83 6.30
CA LYS A 36 -9.12 14.91 6.68
C LYS A 36 -9.43 13.46 6.24
N VAL A 37 -10.69 13.06 6.29
CA VAL A 37 -11.13 11.72 5.85
C VAL A 37 -11.01 11.61 4.34
N THR A 38 -11.46 12.62 3.60
CA THR A 38 -11.32 12.67 2.14
C THR A 38 -9.85 12.62 1.73
N LEU A 39 -9.02 13.46 2.35
CA LEU A 39 -7.58 13.49 2.08
C LEU A 39 -6.90 12.16 2.38
N ARG A 40 -7.23 11.47 3.47
CA ARG A 40 -6.70 10.13 3.77
C ARG A 40 -7.07 9.13 2.67
N LYS A 41 -8.32 9.11 2.23
CA LYS A 41 -8.78 8.24 1.13
C LYS A 41 -8.03 8.54 -0.18
N ASP A 42 -7.82 9.81 -0.48
CA ASP A 42 -7.09 10.20 -1.69
C ASP A 42 -5.61 9.82 -1.64
N ILE A 43 -4.96 9.96 -0.48
CA ILE A 43 -3.60 9.50 -0.25
C ILE A 43 -3.53 7.97 -0.40
N ASP A 44 -4.43 7.21 0.23
CA ASP A 44 -4.45 5.76 0.15
C ASP A 44 -4.68 5.26 -1.28
N ASN A 45 -5.58 5.90 -2.03
CA ASN A 45 -5.81 5.60 -3.44
C ASN A 45 -4.58 5.92 -4.31
N ALA A 46 -3.91 7.04 -4.04
CA ALA A 46 -2.70 7.41 -4.76
C ALA A 46 -1.55 6.42 -4.48
N ILE A 47 -1.34 6.00 -3.23
CA ILE A 47 -0.34 4.99 -2.86
C ILE A 47 -0.59 3.66 -3.58
N ASN A 48 -1.85 3.24 -3.68
CA ASN A 48 -2.19 1.99 -4.38
C ASN A 48 -1.98 2.05 -5.90
N SER A 49 -2.01 3.24 -6.47
CA SER A 49 -1.92 3.46 -7.93
C SER A 49 -0.52 3.81 -8.41
N CYS A 50 0.38 4.27 -7.53
CA CYS A 50 1.72 4.68 -7.89
C CYS A 50 2.76 3.59 -7.60
N SER A 51 3.89 3.67 -8.29
CA SER A 51 5.04 2.79 -8.10
C SER A 51 6.23 3.51 -7.46
N SER A 52 6.24 4.84 -7.52
CA SER A 52 7.30 5.71 -7.01
C SER A 52 6.71 6.83 -6.16
N TYR A 53 7.53 7.41 -5.28
CA TYR A 53 7.16 8.59 -4.50
C TYR A 53 6.90 9.82 -5.38
N GLU A 54 7.66 9.97 -6.47
CA GLU A 54 7.46 11.05 -7.46
C GLU A 54 6.11 10.92 -8.17
N ASP A 55 5.74 9.70 -8.57
CA ASP A 55 4.41 9.41 -9.14
C ASP A 55 3.28 9.76 -8.16
N PHE A 56 3.48 9.47 -6.88
CA PHE A 56 2.54 9.82 -5.82
C PHE A 56 2.33 11.34 -5.76
N ILE A 57 3.41 12.12 -5.76
CA ILE A 57 3.34 13.59 -5.76
C ILE A 57 2.62 14.11 -7.00
N ALA A 58 2.96 13.60 -8.19
CA ALA A 58 2.30 13.97 -9.44
C ALA A 58 0.79 13.65 -9.43
N LEU A 59 0.41 12.45 -8.94
CA LEU A 59 -0.99 12.03 -8.79
C LEU A 59 -1.79 12.93 -7.83
N MET A 60 -1.19 13.29 -6.71
CA MET A 60 -1.84 14.18 -5.74
C MET A 60 -2.00 15.60 -6.31
N LYS A 61 -1.01 16.12 -7.04
CA LYS A 61 -1.12 17.40 -7.76
C LYS A 61 -2.21 17.34 -8.84
N ALA A 62 -2.30 16.25 -9.58
CA ALA A 62 -3.36 16.03 -10.59
C ALA A 62 -4.77 15.96 -9.98
N LYS A 63 -4.89 15.51 -8.74
CA LYS A 63 -6.16 15.52 -7.97
C LYS A 63 -6.53 16.91 -7.39
N GLY A 64 -5.73 17.93 -7.64
CA GLY A 64 -5.98 19.30 -7.18
C GLY A 64 -5.51 19.54 -5.75
N TYR A 65 -4.42 18.91 -5.33
CA TYR A 65 -3.75 19.20 -4.07
C TYR A 65 -2.44 19.95 -4.31
N GLU A 66 -2.25 21.05 -3.61
CA GLU A 66 -0.94 21.69 -3.47
C GLU A 66 -0.15 21.01 -2.36
N ILE A 67 1.11 20.71 -2.60
CA ILE A 67 1.97 19.97 -1.68
C ILE A 67 3.15 20.85 -1.27
N LYS A 68 3.46 20.85 0.03
CA LYS A 68 4.67 21.45 0.60
C LYS A 68 5.47 20.37 1.33
N GLY A 69 6.79 20.40 1.18
CA GLY A 69 7.69 19.41 1.77
C GLY A 69 7.67 18.09 1.00
N GLU A 70 7.61 18.18 -0.34
CA GLU A 70 7.63 17.03 -1.23
C GLU A 70 8.99 16.32 -1.25
N ASP A 71 10.09 17.07 -1.08
CA ASP A 71 11.43 16.51 -1.11
C ASP A 71 11.76 15.73 0.18
N LEU A 72 12.14 14.46 0.03
CA LEU A 72 12.55 13.60 1.15
C LEU A 72 13.86 14.06 1.79
N THR A 73 14.71 14.75 1.03
CA THR A 73 16.02 15.24 1.45
C THR A 73 15.97 16.61 2.12
N ASP A 74 14.87 17.35 1.97
CA ASP A 74 14.74 18.67 2.56
C ASP A 74 14.48 18.58 4.07
N SER A 75 15.55 18.86 4.85
CA SER A 75 15.50 18.85 6.31
C SER A 75 14.77 20.05 6.92
N ASN A 76 14.57 21.13 6.14
CA ASN A 76 13.88 22.35 6.62
C ASN A 76 12.39 22.11 6.83
N LEU A 77 11.78 21.22 6.06
CA LEU A 77 10.37 20.88 6.14
C LEU A 77 10.17 19.47 6.73
N LYS A 78 10.00 19.42 8.04
CA LYS A 78 9.81 18.17 8.80
C LYS A 78 8.58 17.36 8.36
N TYR A 79 7.56 18.02 7.80
CA TYR A 79 6.28 17.39 7.47
C TYR A 79 5.87 17.69 6.04
N ILE A 80 5.39 16.68 5.33
CA ILE A 80 4.62 16.90 4.12
C ILE A 80 3.30 17.57 4.48
N SER A 81 2.82 18.51 3.69
CA SER A 81 1.57 19.22 3.92
C SER A 81 0.77 19.29 2.64
N PHE A 82 -0.53 19.07 2.74
CA PHE A 82 -1.45 19.02 1.61
C PHE A 82 -2.47 20.14 1.73
N ARG A 83 -2.75 20.84 0.65
CA ARG A 83 -3.80 21.86 0.56
C ARG A 83 -4.66 21.57 -0.66
N PRO A 84 -5.97 21.30 -0.49
CA PRO A 84 -6.89 21.30 -1.62
C PRO A 84 -6.97 22.69 -2.24
N LEU A 85 -7.10 22.80 -3.56
CA LEU A 85 -7.16 24.09 -4.27
C LEU A 85 -8.39 24.94 -3.90
N ASP A 86 -9.46 24.31 -3.41
CA ASP A 86 -10.68 24.96 -2.93
C ASP A 86 -10.55 25.53 -1.50
N ARG A 87 -9.41 25.39 -0.84
CA ARG A 87 -9.17 25.78 0.55
C ARG A 87 -7.81 26.47 0.74
N ASP A 88 -7.78 27.42 1.69
CA ASP A 88 -6.55 28.18 1.99
C ASP A 88 -5.64 27.49 3.01
N ARG A 89 -6.11 26.46 3.70
CA ARG A 89 -5.38 25.84 4.81
C ARG A 89 -4.67 24.57 4.41
N PHE A 90 -3.36 24.50 4.73
CA PHE A 90 -2.59 23.29 4.66
C PHE A 90 -2.89 22.31 5.80
N ILE A 91 -3.06 21.04 5.48
CA ILE A 91 -3.20 19.93 6.41
C ILE A 91 -1.85 19.24 6.47
N ARG A 92 -1.24 19.17 7.67
CA ARG A 92 0.07 18.53 7.85
C ARG A 92 -0.06 17.00 7.92
N GLY A 93 0.82 16.30 7.22
CA GLY A 93 1.04 14.86 7.36
C GLY A 93 1.82 14.53 8.62
N SER A 94 1.21 14.75 9.78
CA SER A 94 1.79 14.47 11.09
C SER A 94 0.91 13.53 11.88
N ILE A 95 1.50 12.82 12.85
CA ILE A 95 0.82 11.85 13.73
C ILE A 95 -0.42 12.47 14.37
N ARG A 96 -0.36 13.75 14.79
CA ARG A 96 -1.46 14.44 15.45
C ARG A 96 -2.56 14.92 14.50
N SER A 97 -2.27 15.12 13.21
CA SER A 97 -3.22 15.68 12.25
C SER A 97 -3.90 14.61 11.42
N LEU A 98 -3.14 13.84 10.64
CA LEU A 98 -3.65 12.80 9.77
C LEU A 98 -3.48 11.38 10.34
N GLY A 99 -2.51 11.17 11.23
CA GLY A 99 -2.17 9.88 11.78
C GLY A 99 -0.73 9.46 11.43
N ALA A 100 -0.24 8.41 12.10
CA ALA A 100 1.13 7.91 11.93
C ALA A 100 1.41 7.41 10.50
N ASP A 101 0.41 6.85 9.83
CA ASP A 101 0.53 6.26 8.49
C ASP A 101 0.64 7.29 7.36
N TYR A 102 0.45 8.58 7.68
CA TYR A 102 0.45 9.70 6.73
C TYR A 102 1.62 10.66 6.93
N THR A 103 2.66 10.22 7.61
CA THR A 103 3.95 10.94 7.66
C THR A 103 4.71 10.73 6.35
N ARG A 104 5.60 11.67 6.01
CA ARG A 104 6.39 11.64 4.77
C ARG A 104 7.16 10.31 4.61
N GLU A 105 7.85 9.90 5.65
CA GLU A 105 8.64 8.66 5.67
C GLU A 105 7.72 7.42 5.54
N ARG A 106 6.58 7.43 6.23
CA ARG A 106 5.66 6.29 6.20
C ARG A 106 4.97 6.15 4.85
N ILE A 107 4.61 7.26 4.21
CA ILE A 107 4.06 7.24 2.84
C ILE A 107 5.07 6.62 1.87
N SER A 108 6.35 7.02 1.92
CA SER A 108 7.40 6.45 1.08
C SER A 108 7.55 4.94 1.30
N GLN A 109 7.59 4.48 2.56
CA GLN A 109 7.65 3.05 2.90
C GLN A 109 6.44 2.28 2.36
N ARG A 110 5.23 2.81 2.54
CA ARG A 110 3.99 2.16 2.03
C ARG A 110 3.99 2.03 0.51
N ILE A 111 4.51 3.02 -0.22
CA ILE A 111 4.65 2.94 -1.67
C ILE A 111 5.60 1.81 -2.06
N GLU A 112 6.77 1.69 -1.40
CA GLU A 112 7.70 0.59 -1.64
C GLU A 112 7.10 -0.79 -1.31
N GLU A 113 6.40 -0.91 -0.18
CA GLU A 113 5.72 -2.15 0.21
C GLU A 113 4.67 -2.56 -0.81
N THR A 114 3.86 -1.61 -1.28
CA THR A 114 2.80 -1.83 -2.28
C THR A 114 3.40 -2.21 -3.63
N SER A 115 4.46 -1.54 -4.07
CA SER A 115 5.19 -1.84 -5.30
C SER A 115 5.77 -3.28 -5.27
N LYS A 116 6.41 -3.67 -4.17
CA LYS A 116 6.92 -5.03 -3.96
C LYS A 116 5.81 -6.08 -3.98
N GLN A 117 4.66 -5.80 -3.38
CA GLN A 117 3.51 -6.71 -3.38
C GLN A 117 2.89 -6.84 -4.79
N GLN A 118 2.77 -5.75 -5.55
CA GLN A 118 2.28 -5.78 -6.92
C GLN A 118 3.21 -6.56 -7.84
N ALA A 119 4.53 -6.40 -7.70
CA ALA A 119 5.51 -7.18 -8.44
C ALA A 119 5.38 -8.69 -8.15
N LYS A 120 5.25 -9.09 -6.87
CA LYS A 120 5.03 -10.49 -6.48
C LYS A 120 3.72 -11.05 -7.05
N LYS A 121 2.63 -10.28 -7.04
CA LYS A 121 1.35 -10.69 -7.64
C LYS A 121 1.48 -10.89 -9.14
N LYS A 122 2.11 -9.94 -9.88
CA LYS A 122 2.31 -10.08 -11.33
C LYS A 122 3.08 -11.35 -11.68
N VAL A 123 4.16 -11.68 -10.94
CA VAL A 123 4.94 -12.90 -11.14
C VAL A 123 4.09 -14.17 -10.87
N SER A 124 3.29 -14.17 -9.80
CA SER A 124 2.44 -15.32 -9.47
C SER A 124 1.33 -15.54 -10.51
N PHE A 125 0.73 -14.46 -11.03
CA PHE A 125 -0.27 -14.55 -12.10
C PHE A 125 0.33 -15.03 -13.41
N ALA A 126 1.52 -14.55 -13.78
CA ALA A 126 2.23 -15.02 -14.98
C ALA A 126 2.55 -16.51 -14.87
N LYS A 127 3.03 -16.99 -13.71
CA LYS A 127 3.31 -18.40 -13.47
C LYS A 127 2.04 -19.26 -13.56
N LYS A 128 0.92 -18.79 -12.99
CA LYS A 128 -0.37 -19.49 -13.04
C LYS A 128 -0.93 -19.56 -14.47
N LYS A 129 -0.78 -18.47 -15.27
CA LYS A 129 -1.23 -18.45 -16.66
C LYS A 129 -0.45 -19.45 -17.51
N LEU A 130 0.87 -19.53 -17.36
CA LEU A 130 1.71 -20.52 -18.05
C LEU A 130 1.26 -21.96 -17.75
N THR A 131 1.07 -22.31 -16.48
CA THR A 131 0.63 -23.66 -16.11
C THR A 131 -0.75 -24.01 -16.65
N THR A 132 -1.66 -23.02 -16.74
CA THR A 132 -3.01 -23.24 -17.29
C THR A 132 -2.98 -23.45 -18.80
N ASP A 133 -2.12 -22.76 -19.53
CA ASP A 133 -1.97 -22.93 -20.99
C ASP A 133 -1.36 -24.30 -21.32
N TYR A 134 -0.38 -24.79 -20.55
CA TYR A 134 0.12 -26.16 -20.72
C TYR A 134 -0.95 -27.20 -20.49
N SER A 135 -1.79 -27.04 -19.45
CA SER A 135 -2.87 -27.97 -19.14
C SER A 135 -3.96 -27.99 -20.23
N ARG A 136 -4.31 -26.83 -20.82
CA ARG A 136 -5.31 -26.73 -21.90
C ARG A 136 -4.87 -27.41 -23.17
N LYS A 137 -3.57 -27.39 -23.48
CA LYS A 137 -3.01 -28.00 -24.67
C LYS A 137 -2.64 -29.50 -24.47
N GLY A 138 -2.87 -30.06 -23.27
CA GLY A 138 -2.44 -31.39 -22.92
C GLY A 138 -0.90 -31.53 -22.83
N LEU A 139 -0.17 -30.41 -22.85
CA LEU A 139 1.29 -30.41 -22.82
C LEU A 139 1.80 -30.63 -21.38
N ILE A 140 2.92 -31.32 -21.28
CA ILE A 140 3.60 -31.58 -20.01
C ILE A 140 4.50 -30.40 -19.68
N ASP A 141 4.29 -29.75 -18.52
CA ASP A 141 5.13 -28.64 -18.02
C ASP A 141 6.49 -29.21 -17.55
N THR A 142 7.52 -29.06 -18.37
CA THR A 142 8.89 -29.46 -18.08
C THR A 142 9.65 -28.54 -17.14
N SER A 143 9.07 -27.39 -16.75
CA SER A 143 9.67 -26.44 -15.79
C SER A 143 9.60 -26.92 -14.33
N GLN A 144 8.76 -27.92 -14.03
CA GLN A 144 8.62 -28.47 -12.68
C GLN A 144 9.92 -29.09 -12.18
N GLU A 145 10.19 -29.01 -10.89
CA GLU A 145 11.41 -29.44 -10.22
C GLU A 145 11.78 -30.88 -10.52
N LYS A 146 10.80 -31.79 -10.60
CA LYS A 146 10.97 -33.22 -10.93
C LYS A 146 11.63 -33.45 -12.31
N PHE A 147 11.36 -32.56 -13.28
CA PHE A 147 11.96 -32.65 -14.59
C PHE A 147 13.37 -32.06 -14.63
N LYS A 148 13.68 -31.09 -13.81
CA LYS A 148 15.03 -30.51 -13.67
C LYS A 148 16.00 -31.49 -13.02
N GLN A 149 15.52 -32.28 -12.05
CA GLN A 149 16.33 -33.27 -11.33
C GLN A 149 16.56 -34.58 -12.12
N SER A 150 15.75 -34.82 -13.15
CA SER A 150 15.84 -36.06 -13.95
C SER A 150 15.91 -35.76 -15.45
N PRO A 151 17.13 -35.76 -16.05
CA PRO A 151 17.31 -35.46 -17.48
C PRO A 151 16.52 -36.38 -18.40
N GLY A 152 16.41 -37.68 -18.05
CA GLY A 152 15.64 -38.65 -18.84
C GLY A 152 14.14 -38.35 -18.85
N LEU A 153 13.58 -37.93 -17.71
CA LEU A 153 12.17 -37.54 -17.59
C LEU A 153 11.87 -36.26 -18.38
N ASN A 154 12.80 -35.31 -18.36
CA ASN A 154 12.70 -34.11 -19.15
C ASN A 154 12.70 -34.37 -20.64
N HIS A 155 13.64 -35.22 -21.12
CA HIS A 155 13.72 -35.63 -22.53
C HIS A 155 12.45 -36.36 -22.99
N TRP A 156 11.94 -37.30 -22.18
CA TRP A 156 10.66 -37.96 -22.47
C TRP A 156 9.48 -37.00 -22.57
N ALA A 157 9.33 -36.06 -21.62
CA ALA A 157 8.27 -35.07 -21.63
C ALA A 157 8.36 -34.14 -22.85
N THR A 158 9.57 -33.79 -23.26
CA THR A 158 9.82 -32.98 -24.47
C THR A 158 9.35 -33.71 -25.73
N ILE A 159 9.65 -35.01 -25.85
CA ILE A 159 9.19 -35.85 -27.00
C ILE A 159 7.65 -35.92 -27.01
N GLN A 160 7.00 -36.10 -25.84
CA GLN A 160 5.55 -36.16 -25.78
C GLN A 160 4.92 -34.81 -26.19
N ASN A 161 5.50 -33.72 -25.74
CA ASN A 161 5.05 -32.38 -26.13
C ASN A 161 5.20 -32.11 -27.63
N LEU A 162 6.29 -32.61 -28.26
CA LEU A 162 6.47 -32.51 -29.70
C LEU A 162 5.44 -33.33 -30.48
N LYS A 163 5.08 -34.52 -30.00
CA LYS A 163 4.02 -35.35 -30.63
C LYS A 163 2.65 -34.68 -30.57
N ILE A 164 2.32 -34.06 -29.40
CA ILE A 164 1.06 -33.33 -29.24
C ILE A 164 1.01 -32.03 -30.11
N ALA A 165 2.15 -31.40 -30.32
CA ALA A 165 2.24 -30.20 -31.16
C ALA A 165 2.16 -30.52 -32.68
N ALA A 166 2.45 -31.75 -33.09
CA ALA A 166 2.41 -32.22 -34.46
C ALA A 166 1.06 -32.86 -34.86
N SER A 167 0.15 -33.04 -33.91
CA SER A 167 -1.21 -33.53 -34.11
C SER A 167 -2.19 -32.38 -34.35
#